data_b17424e99ac03518b3c3eb1267f1f341
#
_entry.id   b17424e99ac03518b3c3eb1267f1f341
#
_cell.length_a   1.000
_cell.length_b   1.000
_cell.length_c   1.000
_cell.angle_alpha   90.00
_cell.angle_beta   90.00
_cell.angle_gamma   90.00
#
_symmetry.space_group_name_H-M   'P 1'
#
loop_
_entity.id
_entity.type
_entity.pdbx_description
1 polymer ?
#
loop_
_entity_poly.entity_id
_entity_poly.type
_entity_poly.pdbx_seq_one_letter_code
_entity_poly.pdbx_strand_id
1 'polypeptide(L)'
;MKLGQTKGTQAARLRQRKFTLLQRYRIPAVVVADLLPGSLTQSERRCGKPTCHCATGAGHLSWYLAFMAGGKQRVEHIPAAWATAVQRRVAAGREFKQAVAEVLAANAQLLVLERRRQQQQQRRRR
;
A
#
# COMPACT_ATOMS: atom_id res chain seq x y z
N MET A 1 29.09 -3.19 -19.76
CA MET A 1 28.34 -2.97 -19.34
C MET A 1 27.27 -2.67 -18.33
N LYS A 2 26.09 -2.45 -18.74
CA LYS A 2 25.02 -1.91 -17.92
C LYS A 2 24.06 -2.98 -17.42
N LEU A 3 24.25 -4.22 -17.85
CA LEU A 3 23.30 -5.29 -17.59
C LEU A 3 23.26 -5.77 -16.14
N GLY A 4 24.38 -5.72 -15.44
CA GLY A 4 24.43 -6.15 -14.05
C GLY A 4 23.98 -5.10 -13.04
N GLN A 5 23.70 -3.89 -13.50
CA GLN A 5 23.37 -2.78 -12.61
C GLN A 5 21.88 -2.52 -12.45
N THR A 6 21.04 -3.16 -13.27
CA THR A 6 19.64 -2.78 -13.35
C THR A 6 18.87 -2.99 -12.06
N LYS A 7 18.96 -4.19 -11.45
CA LYS A 7 18.24 -4.48 -10.21
C LYS A 7 18.73 -3.63 -9.04
N GLY A 8 20.05 -3.52 -8.86
CA GLY A 8 20.64 -2.69 -7.83
C GLY A 8 20.29 -1.22 -8.00
N THR A 9 20.34 -0.73 -9.25
CA THR A 9 19.99 0.65 -9.56
C THR A 9 18.52 0.95 -9.28
N GLN A 10 17.64 0.04 -9.64
CA GLN A 10 16.20 0.18 -9.37
C GLN A 10 15.94 0.22 -7.88
N ALA A 11 16.49 -0.72 -7.13
CA ALA A 11 16.33 -0.74 -5.68
C ALA A 11 16.89 0.53 -5.03
N ALA A 12 18.05 0.99 -5.50
CA ALA A 12 18.67 2.22 -5.00
C ALA A 12 17.78 3.43 -5.25
N ARG A 13 17.19 3.53 -6.43
CA ARG A 13 16.25 4.62 -6.77
C ARG A 13 15.02 4.60 -5.88
N LEU A 14 14.45 3.43 -5.64
CA LEU A 14 13.29 3.29 -4.77
C LEU A 14 13.61 3.69 -3.33
N ARG A 15 14.75 3.25 -2.81
CA ARG A 15 15.20 3.63 -1.46
C ARG A 15 15.42 5.13 -1.35
N GLN A 16 16.04 5.72 -2.36
CA GLN A 16 16.30 7.16 -2.38
C GLN A 16 15.00 7.96 -2.43
N ARG A 17 14.06 7.56 -3.29
CA ARG A 17 12.76 8.24 -3.37
C ARG A 17 11.99 8.11 -2.06
N LYS A 18 11.99 6.92 -1.48
CA LYS A 18 11.38 6.66 -0.18
C LYS A 18 11.98 7.56 0.89
N PHE A 19 13.30 7.63 0.97
CA PHE A 19 14.01 8.48 1.93
C PHE A 19 13.63 9.95 1.77
N THR A 20 13.61 10.45 0.54
CA THR A 20 13.25 11.83 0.24
C THR A 20 11.84 12.16 0.73
N LEU A 21 10.89 11.27 0.46
CA LEU A 21 9.49 11.47 0.89
C LEU A 21 9.34 11.43 2.40
N LEU A 22 10.01 10.48 3.06
CA LEU A 22 9.96 10.36 4.51
C LEU A 22 10.53 11.61 5.19
N GLN A 23 11.63 12.15 4.66
CA GLN A 23 12.19 13.39 5.19
C GLN A 23 11.28 14.59 4.95
N ARG A 24 10.73 14.70 3.75
CA ARG A 24 9.83 15.81 3.41
C ARG A 24 8.65 15.91 4.38
N TYR A 25 8.06 14.77 4.68
CA TYR A 25 6.86 14.72 5.53
C TYR A 25 7.16 14.38 6.98
N ARG A 26 8.44 14.30 7.32
CA ARG A 26 8.91 14.00 8.70
C ARG A 26 8.29 12.74 9.26
N ILE A 27 8.22 11.70 8.44
CA ILE A 27 7.71 10.40 8.85
C ILE A 27 8.90 9.55 9.28
N PRO A 28 8.96 9.08 10.55
CA PRO A 28 10.03 8.19 10.97
C PRO A 28 10.00 6.90 10.15
N ALA A 29 11.16 6.47 9.64
CA ALA A 29 11.24 5.27 8.81
C ALA A 29 10.66 4.04 9.51
N VAL A 30 10.86 3.93 10.84
CA VAL A 30 10.37 2.79 11.61
C VAL A 30 8.84 2.66 11.57
N VAL A 31 8.12 3.77 11.40
CA VAL A 31 6.66 3.74 11.35
C VAL A 31 6.14 3.01 10.11
N VAL A 32 6.82 3.19 8.98
CA VAL A 32 6.34 2.68 7.68
C VAL A 32 7.20 1.58 7.10
N ALA A 33 8.27 1.15 7.79
CA ALA A 33 9.27 0.23 7.24
C ALA A 33 8.67 -1.07 6.72
N ASP A 34 7.68 -1.61 7.43
CA ASP A 34 7.09 -2.91 7.11
C ASP A 34 5.71 -2.81 6.47
N LEU A 35 5.23 -1.60 6.22
CA LEU A 35 3.89 -1.40 5.68
C LEU A 35 3.85 -1.71 4.18
N LEU A 36 2.81 -2.41 3.75
CA LEU A 36 2.58 -2.70 2.34
C LEU A 36 1.21 -2.17 1.90
N PRO A 37 1.12 -1.69 0.65
CA PRO A 37 -0.16 -1.30 0.08
C PRO A 37 -0.87 -2.49 -0.54
N GLY A 38 -2.10 -2.28 -0.98
CA GLY A 38 -2.81 -3.21 -1.83
C GLY A 38 -3.55 -4.29 -1.09
N SER A 39 -3.68 -5.43 -1.73
CA SER A 39 -4.41 -6.56 -1.18
C SER A 39 -3.72 -7.87 -1.55
N LEU A 40 -3.73 -8.80 -0.60
CA LEU A 40 -3.23 -10.15 -0.80
C LEU A 40 -4.41 -11.07 -1.04
N THR A 41 -4.42 -11.76 -2.19
CA THR A 41 -5.49 -12.68 -2.56
C THR A 41 -4.92 -14.04 -2.89
N GLN A 42 -5.72 -15.05 -2.65
CA GLN A 42 -5.39 -16.41 -3.03
C GLN A 42 -6.23 -16.78 -4.24
N SER A 43 -5.61 -17.33 -5.27
CA SER A 43 -6.32 -17.76 -6.46
C SER A 43 -5.89 -19.15 -6.88
N GLU A 44 -6.81 -19.86 -7.51
CA GLU A 44 -6.60 -21.19 -8.03
C GLU A 44 -6.17 -21.07 -9.49
N ARG A 45 -5.03 -21.68 -9.84
CA ARG A 45 -4.52 -21.66 -11.20
C ARG A 45 -4.02 -23.02 -11.62
N ARG A 46 -4.13 -23.30 -12.91
CA ARG A 46 -3.59 -24.51 -13.50
C ARG A 46 -2.18 -24.23 -13.99
N CYS A 47 -1.27 -25.17 -13.74
CA CYS A 47 0.14 -24.97 -14.10
C CYS A 47 0.44 -25.17 -15.60
N GLY A 48 -0.52 -25.69 -16.35
CA GLY A 48 -0.36 -25.94 -17.78
C GLY A 48 0.31 -27.24 -18.13
N LYS A 49 0.76 -28.04 -17.17
CA LYS A 49 1.37 -29.35 -17.42
C LYS A 49 0.29 -30.40 -17.56
N PRO A 50 0.22 -31.12 -18.69
CA PRO A 50 -0.82 -32.14 -18.88
C PRO A 50 -0.76 -33.29 -17.88
N THR A 51 0.43 -33.57 -17.33
CA THR A 51 0.65 -34.68 -16.39
C THR A 51 0.33 -34.27 -14.95
N CYS A 52 0.05 -32.98 -14.69
CA CYS A 52 -0.27 -32.52 -13.36
C CYS A 52 -1.72 -32.84 -13.01
N HIS A 53 -1.99 -33.15 -11.73
CA HIS A 53 -3.35 -33.41 -11.25
C HIS A 53 -4.27 -32.20 -11.45
N CYS A 54 -3.74 -30.98 -11.51
CA CYS A 54 -4.54 -29.78 -11.72
C CYS A 54 -5.13 -29.69 -13.12
N ALA A 55 -4.65 -30.48 -14.08
CA ALA A 55 -5.19 -30.48 -15.44
C ALA A 55 -6.63 -30.99 -15.50
N THR A 56 -7.01 -31.91 -14.60
CA THR A 56 -8.33 -32.52 -14.56
C THR A 56 -9.05 -32.33 -13.22
N GLY A 57 -8.36 -31.79 -12.23
CA GLY A 57 -8.92 -31.57 -10.89
C GLY A 57 -8.78 -30.13 -10.44
N ALA A 58 -8.73 -29.95 -9.11
CA ALA A 58 -8.53 -28.63 -8.49
C ALA A 58 -7.18 -28.04 -8.93
N GLY A 59 -7.16 -26.73 -9.19
CA GLY A 59 -5.94 -26.03 -9.54
C GLY A 59 -5.04 -25.82 -8.34
N HIS A 60 -3.84 -25.31 -8.60
CA HIS A 60 -2.91 -24.93 -7.54
C HIS A 60 -3.35 -23.63 -6.92
N LEU A 61 -3.32 -23.55 -5.60
CA LEU A 61 -3.57 -22.33 -4.87
C LEU A 61 -2.29 -21.50 -4.82
N SER A 62 -2.40 -20.24 -5.20
CA SER A 62 -1.27 -19.33 -5.21
C SER A 62 -1.68 -17.99 -4.63
N TRP A 63 -0.73 -17.33 -3.97
CA TRP A 63 -0.94 -16.02 -3.38
C TRP A 63 -0.41 -14.92 -4.31
N TYR A 64 -1.15 -13.83 -4.40
CA TYR A 64 -0.78 -12.69 -5.24
C TYR A 64 -1.02 -11.39 -4.47
N LEU A 65 -0.04 -10.51 -4.55
CA LEU A 65 -0.15 -9.17 -4.02
C LEU A 65 -0.47 -8.21 -5.17
N ALA A 66 -1.63 -7.58 -5.11
CA ALA A 66 -2.03 -6.56 -6.07
C ALA A 66 -1.84 -5.19 -5.43
N PHE A 67 -1.14 -4.29 -6.09
CA PHE A 67 -0.88 -2.96 -5.59
C PHE A 67 -0.70 -1.96 -6.72
N MET A 68 -0.83 -0.68 -6.40
CA MET A 68 -0.60 0.39 -7.37
C MET A 68 0.81 0.95 -7.22
N ALA A 69 1.48 1.13 -8.35
CA ALA A 69 2.79 1.77 -8.39
C ALA A 69 2.87 2.61 -9.67
N GLY A 70 3.20 3.89 -9.53
CA GLY A 70 3.31 4.79 -10.67
C GLY A 70 2.01 4.92 -11.46
N GLY A 71 0.86 4.85 -10.80
CA GLY A 71 -0.44 4.94 -11.43
C GLY A 71 -0.92 3.67 -12.13
N LYS A 72 -0.15 2.59 -12.03
CA LYS A 72 -0.49 1.32 -12.68
C LYS A 72 -0.65 0.23 -11.65
N GLN A 73 -1.61 -0.67 -11.87
CA GLN A 73 -1.79 -1.83 -11.03
C GLN A 73 -0.74 -2.89 -11.37
N ARG A 74 -0.13 -3.43 -10.33
CA ARG A 74 0.80 -4.56 -10.44
C ARG A 74 0.27 -5.72 -9.64
N VAL A 75 0.49 -6.93 -10.15
CA VAL A 75 0.11 -8.18 -9.47
C VAL A 75 1.35 -9.06 -9.44
N GLU A 76 1.80 -9.39 -8.25
CA GLU A 76 3.03 -10.14 -8.06
C GLU A 76 2.75 -11.42 -7.27
N HIS A 77 3.34 -12.53 -7.70
CA HIS A 77 3.23 -13.80 -7.00
C HIS A 77 3.99 -13.74 -5.68
N ILE A 78 3.36 -14.24 -4.62
CA ILE A 78 3.96 -14.28 -3.28
C ILE A 78 4.12 -15.75 -2.89
N PRO A 79 5.33 -16.18 -2.52
CA PRO A 79 5.51 -17.55 -2.03
C PRO A 79 4.62 -17.83 -0.83
N ALA A 80 4.07 -19.06 -0.78
CA ALA A 80 3.16 -19.45 0.30
C ALA A 80 3.78 -19.24 1.69
N ALA A 81 5.09 -19.46 1.82
CA ALA A 81 5.79 -19.27 3.09
C ALA A 81 5.78 -17.83 3.58
N TRP A 82 5.57 -16.86 2.68
CA TRP A 82 5.56 -15.43 3.00
C TRP A 82 4.15 -14.89 3.23
N ALA A 83 3.12 -15.66 2.90
CA ALA A 83 1.75 -15.16 2.84
C ALA A 83 1.29 -14.54 4.16
N THR A 84 1.54 -15.21 5.29
CA THR A 84 1.13 -14.71 6.61
C THR A 84 1.83 -13.40 6.95
N ALA A 85 3.14 -13.31 6.71
CA ALA A 85 3.90 -12.08 6.97
C ALA A 85 3.44 -10.94 6.06
N VAL A 86 3.24 -11.22 4.78
CA VAL A 86 2.77 -10.21 3.82
C VAL A 86 1.37 -9.73 4.19
N GLN A 87 0.49 -10.64 4.58
CA GLN A 87 -0.87 -10.28 4.99
C GLN A 87 -0.88 -9.33 6.19
N ARG A 88 -0.02 -9.61 7.17
CA ARG A 88 0.14 -8.75 8.34
C ARG A 88 0.62 -7.35 7.95
N ARG A 89 1.58 -7.28 7.04
CA ARG A 89 2.13 -6.01 6.55
C ARG A 89 1.10 -5.21 5.74
N VAL A 90 0.26 -5.89 4.97
CA VAL A 90 -0.83 -5.25 4.23
C VAL A 90 -1.89 -4.71 5.19
N ALA A 91 -2.26 -5.49 6.20
CA ALA A 91 -3.22 -5.05 7.21
C ALA A 91 -2.71 -3.80 7.96
N ALA A 92 -1.44 -3.81 8.35
CA ALA A 92 -0.82 -2.66 9.01
C ALA A 92 -0.77 -1.43 8.09
N GLY A 93 -0.53 -1.63 6.80
CA GLY A 93 -0.56 -0.55 5.81
C GLY A 93 -1.94 0.08 5.68
N ARG A 94 -2.99 -0.73 5.70
CA ARG A 94 -4.37 -0.23 5.68
C ARG A 94 -4.69 0.59 6.91
N GLU A 95 -4.28 0.14 8.09
CA GLU A 95 -4.48 0.88 9.33
C GLU A 95 -3.79 2.24 9.28
N PHE A 96 -2.57 2.29 8.77
CA PHE A 96 -1.83 3.54 8.63
C PHE A 96 -2.53 4.49 7.65
N LYS A 97 -2.97 4.00 6.50
CA LYS A 97 -3.71 4.81 5.53
C LYS A 97 -5.01 5.33 6.12
N GLN A 98 -5.71 4.50 6.88
CA GLN A 98 -6.94 4.91 7.56
C GLN A 98 -6.66 6.02 8.58
N ALA A 99 -5.58 5.90 9.34
CA ALA A 99 -5.19 6.93 10.31
C ALA A 99 -4.90 8.26 9.62
N VAL A 100 -4.19 8.24 8.49
CA VAL A 100 -3.93 9.45 7.70
C VAL A 100 -5.25 10.05 7.21
N ALA A 101 -6.16 9.21 6.71
CA ALA A 101 -7.47 9.66 6.25
C ALA A 101 -8.27 10.34 7.38
N GLU A 102 -8.19 9.81 8.59
CA GLU A 102 -8.85 10.40 9.76
C GLU A 102 -8.26 11.75 10.13
N VAL A 103 -6.94 11.92 10.01
CA VAL A 103 -6.29 13.21 10.23
C VAL A 103 -6.81 14.24 9.23
N LEU A 104 -6.89 13.87 7.96
CA LEU A 104 -7.39 14.77 6.93
C LEU A 104 -8.86 15.11 7.13
N ALA A 105 -9.67 14.13 7.53
CA ALA A 105 -11.08 14.34 7.84
C ALA A 105 -11.25 15.29 9.04
N ALA A 106 -10.41 15.14 10.07
CA ALA A 106 -10.41 16.04 11.22
C ALA A 106 -10.09 17.47 10.80
N ASN A 107 -9.11 17.64 9.91
CA ASN A 107 -8.77 18.97 9.38
C ASN A 107 -9.97 19.61 8.69
N ALA A 108 -10.71 18.84 7.89
CA ALA A 108 -11.89 19.34 7.20
C ALA A 108 -13.02 19.71 8.19
N GLN A 109 -13.23 18.88 9.20
CA GLN A 109 -14.23 19.14 10.23
C GLN A 109 -13.91 20.41 11.05
N LEU A 110 -12.63 20.57 11.39
CA LEU A 110 -12.17 21.77 12.10
C LEU A 110 -12.38 23.03 11.26
N LEU A 111 -12.12 22.95 9.97
CA LEU A 111 -12.37 24.05 9.03
C LEU A 111 -13.84 24.45 9.03
N VAL A 112 -14.75 23.46 8.97
CA VAL A 112 -16.19 23.70 8.99
C VAL A 112 -16.63 24.36 10.30
N LEU A 113 -16.11 23.87 11.44
CA LEU A 113 -16.44 24.44 12.74
C LEU A 113 -15.96 25.88 12.86
N GLU A 114 -14.77 26.19 12.34
CA GLU A 114 -14.24 27.55 12.35
C GLU A 114 -15.11 28.48 11.51
N ARG A 115 -15.55 28.04 10.35
CA ARG A 115 -16.46 28.82 9.51
C ARG A 115 -17.78 29.12 10.21
N ARG A 116 -18.35 28.14 10.89
CA ARG A 116 -19.59 28.31 11.64
C ARG A 116 -19.40 29.30 12.78
N ARG A 117 -18.27 29.25 13.47
CA ARG A 117 -17.94 30.19 14.55
C ARG A 117 -17.87 31.62 14.03
N GLN A 118 -17.23 31.83 12.88
CA GLN A 118 -17.14 33.15 12.26
C GLN A 118 -18.52 33.68 11.84
N GLN A 119 -19.37 32.82 11.29
CA GLN A 119 -20.73 33.20 10.90
C GLN A 119 -21.55 33.61 12.11
N GLN A 120 -21.44 32.91 13.22
CA GLN A 120 -22.13 33.26 14.46
C GLN A 120 -21.67 34.62 15.00
N GLN A 121 -20.36 34.87 14.97
CA GLN A 121 -19.80 36.15 15.39
C GLN A 121 -20.33 37.31 14.52
N GLN A 122 -20.40 37.12 13.22
CA GLN A 122 -20.93 38.11 12.30
C GLN A 122 -22.40 38.40 12.59
N ARG A 123 -23.21 37.39 12.87
CA ARG A 123 -24.61 37.56 13.22
C ARG A 123 -24.77 38.35 14.54
N ARG A 124 -23.91 38.12 15.52
CA ARG A 124 -23.94 38.83 16.79
C ARG A 124 -23.58 40.31 16.64
N ARG A 125 -22.76 40.66 15.64
CA ARG A 125 -22.34 42.04 15.39
C ARG A 125 -23.38 42.85 14.63
N ARG A 126 -24.37 42.22 14.05
CA ARG A 126 -25.47 42.92 13.38
C ARG A 126 -26.55 43.36 14.42
#